data_2f46d1fe86a765673c56c5b35638408e
#
_entry.id   2f46d1fe86a765673c56c5b35638408e
#
_cell.length_a   1.000
_cell.length_b   1.000
_cell.length_c   1.000
_cell.angle_alpha   90.00
_cell.angle_beta   90.00
_cell.angle_gamma   90.00
#
_symmetry.space_group_name_H-M   'P 1'
#
loop_
_entity.id
_entity.type
_entity.pdbx_description
1 polymer ?
#
loop_
_entity_poly.entity_id
_entity_poly.type
_entity_poly.pdbx_seq_one_letter_code
_entity_poly.pdbx_strand_id
1 'polypeptide(L)'
;MTSDEVLGRLRDARGFIFDMDGTLALGDRVNHGLAPLPGAVELLRWVRGRGLPYVVFTNGTNRAPAGFAAVLRDAGLDVPDDQMMTPASSAVVMFTRRGYKRVMVLGVDGLTGPLRAAGIEVVPPVEAAVFPSTGDTRPAEEPGGVDAVFVGWFREFTMSHLEAACHAVWSGAALYSASETPFFAAAGGRALGTSRAISAMIRSVTGCRLTVTGKPSLDALRAAAARLGVPASRIAVVGDDPLLEVPMAHRGRALAIAVQTGLAGPDAYDHLPPARRPHLHLRDIGELLALCREMD
;
A
#
# COMPACT_ATOMS: atom_id res chain seq x y z
N MET A 1 -16.57 17.90 -13.47
CA MET A 1 -17.77 17.56 -12.68
C MET A 1 -18.22 18.80 -11.91
N THR A 2 -19.51 19.03 -11.79
CA THR A 2 -20.07 20.07 -10.92
C THR A 2 -20.02 19.63 -9.46
N SER A 3 -20.16 20.57 -8.52
CA SER A 3 -20.22 20.23 -7.08
C SER A 3 -21.37 19.26 -6.78
N ASP A 4 -22.53 19.46 -7.41
CA ASP A 4 -23.71 18.61 -7.21
C ASP A 4 -23.49 17.18 -7.73
N GLU A 5 -22.77 17.01 -8.85
CA GLU A 5 -22.41 15.68 -9.36
C GLU A 5 -21.45 14.96 -8.40
N VAL A 6 -20.51 15.68 -7.78
CA VAL A 6 -19.55 15.09 -6.85
C VAL A 6 -20.27 14.66 -5.55
N LEU A 7 -21.13 15.52 -5.00
CA LEU A 7 -21.93 15.19 -3.82
C LEU A 7 -22.90 14.04 -4.11
N GLY A 8 -23.50 14.00 -5.31
CA GLY A 8 -24.29 12.85 -5.77
C GLY A 8 -23.49 11.54 -5.76
N ARG A 9 -22.23 11.56 -6.23
CA ARG A 9 -21.36 10.39 -6.18
C ARG A 9 -20.98 9.98 -4.74
N LEU A 10 -20.80 10.93 -3.83
CA LEU A 10 -20.54 10.62 -2.43
C LEU A 10 -21.75 9.97 -1.76
N ARG A 11 -22.97 10.49 -2.02
CA ARG A 11 -24.23 9.87 -1.56
C ARG A 11 -24.41 8.45 -2.10
N ASP A 12 -24.00 8.23 -3.33
CA ASP A 12 -24.09 6.96 -4.03
C ASP A 12 -22.97 5.97 -3.69
N ALA A 13 -21.98 6.38 -2.92
CA ALA A 13 -20.89 5.51 -2.49
C ALA A 13 -21.44 4.34 -1.66
N ARG A 14 -20.92 3.15 -1.93
CA ARG A 14 -21.31 1.89 -1.27
C ARG A 14 -20.17 1.26 -0.50
N GLY A 15 -19.02 1.92 -0.45
CA GLY A 15 -17.86 1.48 0.31
C GLY A 15 -16.77 2.51 0.33
N PHE A 16 -15.85 2.37 1.29
CA PHE A 16 -14.75 3.31 1.49
C PHE A 16 -13.40 2.60 1.51
N ILE A 17 -12.40 3.26 0.95
CA ILE A 17 -11.00 2.94 1.16
C ILE A 17 -10.37 4.16 1.82
N PHE A 18 -9.94 4.01 3.06
CA PHE A 18 -9.24 5.06 3.79
C PHE A 18 -7.74 4.78 3.80
N ASP A 19 -6.94 5.76 3.50
CA ASP A 19 -5.54 5.72 3.89
C ASP A 19 -5.41 5.81 5.42
N MET A 20 -4.26 5.43 5.94
CA MET A 20 -3.97 5.40 7.36
C MET A 20 -3.23 6.65 7.83
N ASP A 21 -2.00 6.81 7.34
CA ASP A 21 -1.07 7.83 7.84
C ASP A 21 -1.37 9.20 7.22
N GLY A 22 -1.65 10.19 8.06
CA GLY A 22 -2.05 11.53 7.58
C GLY A 22 -3.54 11.64 7.22
N THR A 23 -4.28 10.54 7.25
CA THR A 23 -5.72 10.49 6.94
C THR A 23 -6.55 10.13 8.16
N LEU A 24 -6.38 8.96 8.75
CA LEU A 24 -7.08 8.51 9.95
C LEU A 24 -6.26 8.71 11.22
N ALA A 25 -4.95 8.60 11.12
CA ALA A 25 -4.04 8.72 12.25
C ALA A 25 -2.71 9.33 11.81
N LEU A 26 -1.98 9.88 12.77
CA LEU A 26 -0.58 10.28 12.61
C LEU A 26 0.29 9.53 13.60
N GLY A 27 1.46 9.10 13.14
CA GLY A 27 2.50 8.55 13.99
C GLY A 27 3.05 9.60 14.95
N ASP A 28 3.12 9.25 16.22
CA ASP A 28 3.92 9.98 17.20
C ASP A 28 5.40 9.81 16.83
N ARG A 29 6.13 10.94 16.75
CA ARG A 29 7.55 10.96 16.41
C ARG A 29 8.45 10.28 17.43
N VAL A 30 7.98 10.09 18.66
CA VAL A 30 8.79 9.66 19.80
C VAL A 30 8.58 8.20 20.17
N ASN A 31 7.34 7.72 20.15
CA ASN A 31 6.98 6.44 20.76
C ASN A 31 6.41 5.40 19.79
N HIS A 32 6.43 5.63 18.48
CA HIS A 32 5.77 4.77 17.49
C HIS A 32 4.26 4.58 17.76
N GLY A 33 3.68 5.39 18.62
CA GLY A 33 2.25 5.47 18.86
C GLY A 33 1.55 6.13 17.69
N LEU A 34 0.29 5.75 17.45
CA LEU A 34 -0.59 6.46 16.54
C LEU A 34 -1.57 7.30 17.38
N ALA A 35 -1.82 8.53 16.92
CA ALA A 35 -2.91 9.35 17.46
C ALA A 35 -3.98 9.51 16.38
N PRO A 36 -5.28 9.26 16.68
CA PRO A 36 -6.35 9.49 15.73
C PRO A 36 -6.40 10.96 15.33
N LEU A 37 -6.63 11.22 14.06
CA LEU A 37 -6.89 12.55 13.57
C LEU A 37 -8.32 12.99 13.92
N PRO A 38 -8.60 14.32 14.07
CA PRO A 38 -9.91 14.83 14.40
C PRO A 38 -11.00 14.30 13.47
N GLY A 39 -12.07 13.73 14.02
CA GLY A 39 -13.20 13.17 13.27
C GLY A 39 -13.02 11.74 12.78
N ALA A 40 -11.83 11.15 12.88
CA ALA A 40 -11.56 9.78 12.34
C ALA A 40 -12.35 8.70 13.09
N VAL A 41 -12.40 8.77 14.41
CA VAL A 41 -13.14 7.81 15.24
C VAL A 41 -14.64 7.91 14.95
N GLU A 42 -15.17 9.12 14.86
CA GLU A 42 -16.57 9.39 14.57
C GLU A 42 -16.96 8.97 13.15
N LEU A 43 -16.10 9.19 12.15
CA LEU A 43 -16.33 8.77 10.78
C LEU A 43 -16.38 7.24 10.66
N LEU A 44 -15.43 6.53 11.23
CA LEU A 44 -15.44 5.06 11.20
C LEU A 44 -16.68 4.48 11.91
N ARG A 45 -17.08 5.09 13.04
CA ARG A 45 -18.32 4.72 13.74
C ARG A 45 -19.56 4.98 12.89
N TRP A 46 -19.61 6.10 12.18
CA TRP A 46 -20.71 6.44 11.28
C TRP A 46 -20.78 5.46 10.11
N VAL A 47 -19.65 5.18 9.42
CA VAL A 47 -19.57 4.21 8.30
C VAL A 47 -20.08 2.84 8.73
N ARG A 48 -19.64 2.35 9.90
CA ARG A 48 -20.09 1.08 10.48
C ARG A 48 -21.58 1.09 10.84
N GLY A 49 -22.04 2.16 11.48
CA GLY A 49 -23.47 2.30 11.85
C GLY A 49 -24.42 2.30 10.66
N ARG A 50 -23.90 2.66 9.47
CA ARG A 50 -24.62 2.60 8.18
C ARG A 50 -24.50 1.24 7.48
N GLY A 51 -23.75 0.30 8.03
CA GLY A 51 -23.45 -0.96 7.38
C GLY A 51 -22.64 -0.82 6.08
N LEU A 52 -21.93 0.30 5.89
CA LEU A 52 -21.09 0.52 4.72
C LEU A 52 -19.76 -0.22 4.90
N PRO A 53 -19.37 -1.09 3.97
CA PRO A 53 -18.08 -1.75 4.05
C PRO A 53 -16.95 -0.74 3.83
N TYR A 54 -15.84 -0.93 4.54
CA TYR A 54 -14.64 -0.13 4.37
C TYR A 54 -13.38 -0.97 4.56
N VAL A 55 -12.27 -0.48 4.05
CA VAL A 55 -10.93 -0.95 4.38
C VAL A 55 -10.04 0.24 4.71
N VAL A 56 -9.10 0.02 5.63
CA VAL A 56 -7.98 0.92 5.85
C VAL A 56 -6.78 0.37 5.10
N PHE A 57 -6.17 1.16 4.22
CA PHE A 57 -5.13 0.70 3.34
C PHE A 57 -3.86 1.56 3.46
N THR A 58 -2.83 1.05 4.13
CA THR A 58 -1.49 1.67 4.17
C THR A 58 -0.54 1.03 3.17
N ASN A 59 0.45 1.79 2.68
CA ASN A 59 1.60 1.26 1.92
C ASN A 59 2.71 0.73 2.85
N GLY A 60 2.52 0.77 4.16
CA GLY A 60 3.44 0.19 5.14
C GLY A 60 3.58 -1.33 4.99
N THR A 61 4.80 -1.84 5.14
CA THR A 61 5.11 -3.28 5.06
C THR A 61 6.03 -3.77 6.17
N ASN A 62 6.24 -2.93 7.18
CA ASN A 62 6.99 -3.29 8.38
C ASN A 62 6.18 -4.14 9.38
N ARG A 63 4.87 -4.25 9.17
CA ARG A 63 3.93 -5.08 9.97
C ARG A 63 2.96 -5.80 9.05
N ALA A 64 2.47 -6.95 9.49
CA ALA A 64 1.32 -7.61 8.87
C ALA A 64 0.03 -6.79 9.06
N PRO A 65 -1.02 -6.99 8.23
CA PRO A 65 -2.29 -6.27 8.38
C PRO A 65 -2.86 -6.29 9.78
N ALA A 66 -2.93 -7.45 10.43
CA ALA A 66 -3.42 -7.58 11.81
C ALA A 66 -2.60 -6.76 12.81
N GLY A 67 -1.27 -6.63 12.60
CA GLY A 67 -0.40 -5.81 13.44
C GLY A 67 -0.70 -4.31 13.29
N PHE A 68 -1.01 -3.83 12.09
CA PHE A 68 -1.48 -2.45 11.90
C PHE A 68 -2.86 -2.24 12.52
N ALA A 69 -3.80 -3.17 12.32
CA ALA A 69 -5.12 -3.10 12.93
C ALA A 69 -5.05 -3.03 14.46
N ALA A 70 -4.18 -3.82 15.09
CA ALA A 70 -3.96 -3.78 16.53
C ALA A 70 -3.50 -2.40 17.00
N VAL A 71 -2.48 -1.81 16.34
CA VAL A 71 -1.97 -0.47 16.68
C VAL A 71 -3.06 0.61 16.50
N LEU A 72 -3.90 0.49 15.49
CA LEU A 72 -5.03 1.42 15.29
C LEU A 72 -6.08 1.27 16.41
N ARG A 73 -6.39 0.04 16.83
CA ARG A 73 -7.31 -0.20 17.97
C ARG A 73 -6.75 0.35 19.28
N ASP A 74 -5.46 0.15 19.53
CA ASP A 74 -4.78 0.72 20.72
C ASP A 74 -4.85 2.26 20.74
N ALA A 75 -4.85 2.88 19.55
CA ALA A 75 -5.06 4.30 19.39
C ALA A 75 -6.53 4.75 19.47
N GLY A 76 -7.50 3.84 19.64
CA GLY A 76 -8.92 4.14 19.72
C GLY A 76 -9.68 4.11 18.38
N LEU A 77 -9.02 3.70 17.30
CA LEU A 77 -9.65 3.47 15.98
C LEU A 77 -10.03 1.98 15.86
N ASP A 78 -11.31 1.68 16.02
CA ASP A 78 -11.81 0.30 16.00
C ASP A 78 -11.82 -0.27 14.56
N VAL A 79 -10.63 -0.71 14.11
CA VAL A 79 -10.41 -1.33 12.81
C VAL A 79 -10.23 -2.84 12.99
N PRO A 80 -11.14 -3.68 12.49
CA PRO A 80 -10.99 -5.14 12.47
C PRO A 80 -9.82 -5.59 11.58
N ASP A 81 -9.23 -6.74 11.88
CA ASP A 81 -8.09 -7.28 11.13
C ASP A 81 -8.41 -7.52 9.65
N ASP A 82 -9.63 -7.96 9.35
CA ASP A 82 -10.11 -8.20 8.00
C ASP A 82 -10.44 -6.93 7.21
N GLN A 83 -10.47 -5.77 7.85
CA GLN A 83 -10.65 -4.46 7.22
C GLN A 83 -9.31 -3.72 7.03
N MET A 84 -8.20 -4.29 7.51
CA MET A 84 -6.88 -3.72 7.28
C MET A 84 -6.23 -4.31 6.03
N MET A 85 -5.69 -3.46 5.17
CA MET A 85 -4.96 -3.85 3.96
C MET A 85 -3.57 -3.24 3.90
N THR A 86 -2.67 -4.01 3.32
CA THR A 86 -1.29 -3.60 3.00
C THR A 86 -0.95 -4.05 1.57
N PRO A 87 0.19 -3.66 1.00
CA PRO A 87 0.66 -4.20 -0.28
C PRO A 87 0.75 -5.73 -0.31
N ALA A 88 1.00 -6.37 0.84
CA ALA A 88 0.99 -7.83 0.94
C ALA A 88 -0.40 -8.42 0.72
N SER A 89 -1.47 -7.75 1.19
CA SER A 89 -2.86 -8.19 0.94
C SER A 89 -3.17 -8.21 -0.55
N SER A 90 -2.76 -7.17 -1.28
CA SER A 90 -2.93 -7.11 -2.74
C SER A 90 -2.06 -8.13 -3.46
N ALA A 91 -0.80 -8.31 -3.00
CA ALA A 91 0.12 -9.28 -3.56
C ALA A 91 -0.42 -10.71 -3.45
N VAL A 92 -0.99 -11.10 -2.31
CA VAL A 92 -1.63 -12.41 -2.12
C VAL A 92 -2.69 -12.65 -3.19
N VAL A 93 -3.59 -11.68 -3.42
CA VAL A 93 -4.63 -11.81 -4.46
C VAL A 93 -4.01 -11.96 -5.85
N MET A 94 -2.99 -11.13 -6.16
CA MET A 94 -2.32 -11.16 -7.46
C MET A 94 -1.55 -12.46 -7.70
N PHE A 95 -0.81 -12.93 -6.71
CA PHE A 95 0.02 -14.13 -6.80
C PHE A 95 -0.84 -15.40 -6.89
N THR A 96 -1.90 -15.48 -6.08
CA THR A 96 -2.87 -16.59 -6.15
C THR A 96 -3.51 -16.68 -7.54
N ARG A 97 -3.95 -15.55 -8.11
CA ARG A 97 -4.53 -15.51 -9.47
C ARG A 97 -3.53 -15.93 -10.55
N ARG A 98 -2.24 -15.69 -10.35
CA ARG A 98 -1.17 -16.09 -11.27
C ARG A 98 -0.69 -17.53 -11.06
N GLY A 99 -1.17 -18.19 -10.02
CA GLY A 99 -0.74 -19.54 -9.65
C GLY A 99 0.66 -19.60 -9.05
N TYR A 100 1.20 -18.48 -8.58
CA TYR A 100 2.52 -18.42 -7.96
C TYR A 100 2.55 -19.23 -6.66
N LYS A 101 3.58 -20.04 -6.50
CA LYS A 101 3.77 -20.95 -5.36
C LYS A 101 4.97 -20.58 -4.52
N ARG A 102 6.03 -20.04 -5.14
CA ARG A 102 7.30 -19.75 -4.49
C ARG A 102 7.70 -18.30 -4.77
N VAL A 103 7.89 -17.51 -3.72
CA VAL A 103 8.21 -16.08 -3.84
C VAL A 103 9.42 -15.74 -2.99
N MET A 104 10.47 -15.21 -3.61
CA MET A 104 11.59 -14.61 -2.90
C MET A 104 11.15 -13.26 -2.33
N VAL A 105 11.29 -13.07 -1.02
CA VAL A 105 10.88 -11.83 -0.36
C VAL A 105 12.08 -11.06 0.16
N LEU A 106 12.26 -9.84 -0.35
CA LEU A 106 13.16 -8.84 0.20
C LEU A 106 12.35 -7.92 1.11
N GLY A 107 12.16 -8.34 2.35
CA GLY A 107 11.28 -7.67 3.31
C GLY A 107 11.17 -8.42 4.63
N VAL A 108 10.40 -7.86 5.54
CA VAL A 108 10.17 -8.38 6.89
C VAL A 108 8.81 -9.09 6.99
N ASP A 109 8.41 -9.45 8.20
CA ASP A 109 7.19 -10.24 8.47
C ASP A 109 5.90 -9.61 7.93
N GLY A 110 5.85 -8.28 7.78
CA GLY A 110 4.74 -7.59 7.12
C GLY A 110 4.46 -8.05 5.69
N LEU A 111 5.46 -8.62 4.99
CA LEU A 111 5.29 -9.25 3.68
C LEU A 111 5.22 -10.78 3.79
N THR A 112 6.13 -11.38 4.57
CA THR A 112 6.27 -12.85 4.59
C THR A 112 5.09 -13.53 5.27
N GLY A 113 4.57 -12.94 6.35
CA GLY A 113 3.45 -13.49 7.10
C GLY A 113 2.19 -13.71 6.24
N PRO A 114 1.66 -12.67 5.57
CA PRO A 114 0.49 -12.81 4.70
C PRO A 114 0.65 -13.80 3.55
N LEU A 115 1.85 -13.88 2.94
CA LEU A 115 2.13 -14.84 1.88
C LEU A 115 2.09 -16.28 2.40
N ARG A 116 2.76 -16.54 3.52
CA ARG A 116 2.74 -17.87 4.17
C ARG A 116 1.33 -18.28 4.59
N ALA A 117 0.56 -17.36 5.15
CA ALA A 117 -0.83 -17.61 5.53
C ALA A 117 -1.71 -17.96 4.32
N ALA A 118 -1.36 -17.48 3.13
CA ALA A 118 -2.03 -17.82 1.87
C ALA A 118 -1.50 -19.11 1.19
N GLY A 119 -0.59 -19.84 1.84
CA GLY A 119 0.00 -21.07 1.31
C GLY A 119 1.07 -20.84 0.24
N ILE A 120 1.63 -19.63 0.16
CA ILE A 120 2.74 -19.31 -0.75
C ILE A 120 4.04 -19.54 0.02
N GLU A 121 4.93 -20.36 -0.55
CA GLU A 121 6.26 -20.58 -0.01
C GLU A 121 7.08 -19.31 -0.11
N VAL A 122 7.56 -18.83 1.02
CA VAL A 122 8.46 -17.67 1.09
C VAL A 122 9.89 -18.17 1.10
N VAL A 123 10.61 -17.89 0.03
CA VAL A 123 12.03 -18.18 -0.11
C VAL A 123 12.82 -16.97 0.41
N PRO A 124 13.70 -17.13 1.40
CA PRO A 124 14.60 -16.06 1.79
C PRO A 124 15.57 -15.77 0.63
N PRO A 125 16.05 -14.53 0.49
CA PRO A 125 17.18 -14.29 -0.40
C PRO A 125 18.38 -15.04 0.18
N VAL A 126 18.74 -16.15 -0.46
CA VAL A 126 19.96 -16.89 -0.08
C VAL A 126 21.13 -15.94 -0.31
N GLU A 127 22.02 -15.83 0.66
CA GLU A 127 23.28 -15.16 0.40
C GLU A 127 23.92 -15.85 -0.80
N ALA A 128 23.94 -15.16 -1.93
CA ALA A 128 24.65 -15.67 -3.10
C ALA A 128 26.05 -16.00 -2.62
N ALA A 129 26.44 -17.26 -2.79
CA ALA A 129 27.77 -17.69 -2.39
C ALA A 129 28.74 -16.65 -2.93
N VAL A 130 29.44 -15.96 -2.03
CA VAL A 130 30.48 -15.02 -2.37
C VAL A 130 31.26 -15.65 -3.51
N PHE A 131 31.39 -14.97 -4.66
CA PHE A 131 32.18 -15.48 -5.78
C PHE A 131 33.43 -16.07 -5.18
N PRO A 132 33.65 -17.39 -5.27
CA PRO A 132 34.85 -17.96 -4.69
C PRO A 132 36.02 -17.26 -5.36
N SER A 133 36.84 -16.58 -4.58
CA SER A 133 38.05 -15.92 -5.05
C SER A 133 39.07 -16.89 -5.67
N THR A 134 38.68 -18.13 -5.82
CA THR A 134 39.44 -19.23 -6.42
C THR A 134 38.51 -19.99 -7.35
N GLY A 135 38.59 -19.73 -8.64
CA GLY A 135 38.28 -20.52 -9.85
C GLY A 135 37.33 -21.74 -9.83
N ASP A 136 36.61 -21.98 -8.77
CA ASP A 136 35.62 -23.06 -8.69
C ASP A 136 34.29 -22.56 -9.28
N THR A 137 34.10 -22.92 -10.56
CA THR A 137 32.92 -22.54 -11.36
C THR A 137 31.74 -23.48 -11.15
N ARG A 138 31.63 -24.15 -10.01
CA ARG A 138 30.37 -24.86 -9.70
C ARG A 138 29.25 -23.85 -9.48
N PRO A 139 28.15 -23.90 -10.28
CA PRO A 139 26.98 -23.08 -9.94
C PRO A 139 26.58 -23.46 -8.50
N ALA A 140 26.43 -22.48 -7.64
CA ALA A 140 25.67 -22.68 -6.42
C ALA A 140 24.39 -23.40 -6.84
N GLU A 141 23.98 -24.45 -6.12
CA GLU A 141 22.72 -25.13 -6.39
C GLU A 141 21.65 -24.07 -6.62
N GLU A 142 21.11 -24.02 -7.85
CA GLU A 142 20.09 -23.03 -8.19
C GLU A 142 19.00 -23.17 -7.14
N PRO A 143 18.70 -22.12 -6.35
CA PRO A 143 17.55 -22.18 -5.47
C PRO A 143 16.38 -22.43 -6.40
N GLY A 144 15.82 -23.65 -6.36
CA GLY A 144 14.79 -24.11 -7.29
C GLY A 144 13.83 -22.97 -7.58
N GLY A 145 13.60 -22.69 -8.87
CA GLY A 145 13.07 -21.43 -9.40
C GLY A 145 11.96 -20.80 -8.58
N VAL A 146 12.01 -19.49 -8.37
CA VAL A 146 10.94 -18.73 -7.76
C VAL A 146 10.08 -18.05 -8.83
N ASP A 147 8.79 -17.94 -8.59
CA ASP A 147 7.84 -17.31 -9.52
C ASP A 147 7.98 -15.79 -9.54
N ALA A 148 8.36 -15.23 -8.39
CA ALA A 148 8.48 -13.79 -8.23
C ALA A 148 9.53 -13.40 -7.18
N VAL A 149 10.08 -12.19 -7.34
CA VAL A 149 10.80 -11.44 -6.32
C VAL A 149 9.88 -10.33 -5.84
N PHE A 150 9.63 -10.26 -4.53
CA PHE A 150 8.76 -9.25 -3.93
C PHE A 150 9.52 -8.40 -2.92
N VAL A 151 9.59 -7.09 -3.19
CA VAL A 151 10.38 -6.12 -2.44
C VAL A 151 9.49 -5.23 -1.59
N GLY A 152 9.81 -5.11 -0.30
CA GLY A 152 9.13 -4.22 0.64
C GLY A 152 10.10 -3.43 1.52
N TRP A 153 9.67 -3.17 2.76
CA TRP A 153 10.53 -2.58 3.77
C TRP A 153 11.59 -3.58 4.19
N PHE A 154 12.87 -3.28 3.84
CA PHE A 154 14.00 -4.16 4.14
C PHE A 154 15.25 -3.34 4.39
N ARG A 155 15.60 -3.11 5.65
CA ARG A 155 16.74 -2.28 6.04
C ARG A 155 18.06 -3.06 6.11
N GLU A 156 17.97 -4.37 6.32
CA GLU A 156 19.09 -5.31 6.39
C GLU A 156 19.57 -5.74 4.99
N PHE A 157 19.20 -5.00 3.96
CA PHE A 157 19.56 -5.28 2.57
C PHE A 157 21.06 -5.20 2.35
N THR A 158 21.60 -6.21 1.64
CA THR A 158 23.01 -6.33 1.29
C THR A 158 23.21 -6.52 -0.22
N MET A 159 24.45 -6.45 -0.69
CA MET A 159 24.77 -6.75 -2.09
C MET A 159 24.45 -8.21 -2.45
N SER A 160 24.66 -9.16 -1.53
CA SER A 160 24.28 -10.56 -1.76
C SER A 160 22.77 -10.72 -2.00
N HIS A 161 21.93 -9.94 -1.30
CA HIS A 161 20.49 -9.90 -1.56
C HIS A 161 20.16 -9.35 -2.96
N LEU A 162 20.92 -8.35 -3.43
CA LEU A 162 20.76 -7.81 -4.79
C LEU A 162 21.12 -8.87 -5.84
N GLU A 163 22.24 -9.53 -5.65
CA GLU A 163 22.71 -10.60 -6.55
C GLU A 163 21.70 -11.74 -6.63
N ALA A 164 21.22 -12.25 -5.49
CA ALA A 164 20.21 -13.30 -5.43
C ALA A 164 18.92 -12.89 -6.17
N ALA A 165 18.46 -11.66 -5.96
CA ALA A 165 17.27 -11.15 -6.63
C ALA A 165 17.47 -10.99 -8.15
N CYS A 166 18.63 -10.49 -8.59
CA CYS A 166 18.95 -10.38 -10.01
C CYS A 166 19.01 -11.75 -10.69
N HIS A 167 19.66 -12.75 -10.06
CA HIS A 167 19.70 -14.12 -10.56
C HIS A 167 18.29 -14.72 -10.67
N ALA A 168 17.44 -14.54 -9.67
CA ALA A 168 16.06 -15.00 -9.73
C ALA A 168 15.30 -14.36 -10.91
N VAL A 169 15.46 -13.05 -11.12
CA VAL A 169 14.82 -12.34 -12.25
C VAL A 169 15.37 -12.80 -13.60
N TRP A 170 16.68 -12.99 -13.74
CA TRP A 170 17.28 -13.53 -14.97
C TRP A 170 16.83 -14.97 -15.25
N SER A 171 16.52 -15.75 -14.21
CA SER A 171 15.95 -17.10 -14.31
C SER A 171 14.44 -17.09 -14.58
N GLY A 172 13.81 -15.92 -14.76
CA GLY A 172 12.41 -15.78 -15.18
C GLY A 172 11.44 -15.31 -14.11
N ALA A 173 11.89 -15.05 -12.87
CA ALA A 173 11.02 -14.52 -11.83
C ALA A 173 10.51 -13.12 -12.16
N ALA A 174 9.23 -12.86 -11.89
CA ALA A 174 8.64 -11.53 -12.05
C ALA A 174 9.01 -10.61 -10.87
N LEU A 175 9.32 -9.34 -11.14
CA LEU A 175 9.65 -8.38 -10.09
C LEU A 175 8.42 -7.60 -9.62
N TYR A 176 8.22 -7.58 -8.29
CA TYR A 176 7.18 -6.83 -7.60
C TYR A 176 7.77 -5.92 -6.54
N SER A 177 7.17 -4.73 -6.38
CA SER A 177 7.45 -3.80 -5.29
C SER A 177 6.19 -3.51 -4.51
N ALA A 178 6.31 -3.44 -3.20
CA ALA A 178 5.21 -3.03 -2.33
C ALA A 178 4.83 -1.56 -2.55
N SER A 179 5.81 -0.70 -2.78
CA SER A 179 5.62 0.74 -2.98
C SER A 179 6.74 1.33 -3.83
N GLU A 180 6.39 2.34 -4.60
CA GLU A 180 7.34 3.16 -5.36
C GLU A 180 7.48 4.58 -4.78
N THR A 181 7.06 4.78 -3.53
CA THR A 181 7.27 6.04 -2.82
C THR A 181 8.76 6.27 -2.57
N PRO A 182 9.35 7.40 -3.01
CA PRO A 182 10.79 7.62 -2.90
C PRO A 182 11.25 7.86 -1.46
N PHE A 183 10.38 8.44 -0.66
CA PHE A 183 10.61 8.71 0.77
C PHE A 183 9.27 8.86 1.47
N PHE A 184 9.29 8.77 2.80
CA PHE A 184 8.15 9.11 3.65
C PHE A 184 8.63 10.03 4.79
N ALA A 185 7.69 10.72 5.44
CA ALA A 185 7.99 11.59 6.56
C ALA A 185 8.43 10.76 7.78
N ALA A 186 9.53 11.17 8.41
CA ALA A 186 10.06 10.57 9.62
C ALA A 186 10.50 11.67 10.60
N ALA A 187 10.72 11.32 11.87
CA ALA A 187 11.05 12.26 12.94
C ALA A 187 12.28 13.15 12.62
N GLY A 188 13.26 12.63 11.86
CA GLY A 188 14.47 13.34 11.45
C GLY A 188 14.42 13.98 10.05
N GLY A 189 13.25 14.03 9.41
CA GLY A 189 13.09 14.52 8.04
C GLY A 189 12.56 13.44 7.10
N ARG A 190 13.19 13.24 5.94
CA ARG A 190 12.79 12.22 4.97
C ARG A 190 13.45 10.88 5.26
N ALA A 191 12.68 9.82 5.38
CA ALA A 191 13.19 8.44 5.39
C ALA A 191 13.08 7.82 4.01
N LEU A 192 14.10 7.05 3.63
CA LEU A 192 14.19 6.41 2.31
C LEU A 192 13.06 5.38 2.12
N GLY A 193 12.41 5.41 0.98
CA GLY A 193 11.53 4.34 0.52
C GLY A 193 12.35 3.13 0.07
N THR A 194 12.61 2.20 0.97
CA THR A 194 13.50 1.05 0.72
C THR A 194 13.00 0.18 -0.42
N SER A 195 11.69 -0.04 -0.52
CA SER A 195 11.09 -0.82 -1.61
C SER A 195 11.46 -0.26 -2.98
N ARG A 196 11.32 1.07 -3.16
CA ARG A 196 11.70 1.74 -4.41
C ARG A 196 13.20 1.67 -4.67
N ALA A 197 14.03 1.95 -3.66
CA ALA A 197 15.47 1.95 -3.83
C ALA A 197 15.98 0.57 -4.26
N ILE A 198 15.54 -0.49 -3.59
CA ILE A 198 15.94 -1.87 -3.89
C ILE A 198 15.40 -2.31 -5.27
N SER A 199 14.12 -2.07 -5.55
CA SER A 199 13.54 -2.44 -6.85
C SER A 199 14.19 -1.67 -8.01
N ALA A 200 14.59 -0.42 -7.80
CA ALA A 200 15.31 0.36 -8.79
C ALA A 200 16.69 -0.22 -9.10
N MET A 201 17.45 -0.69 -8.08
CA MET A 201 18.72 -1.39 -8.30
C MET A 201 18.53 -2.66 -9.13
N ILE A 202 17.59 -3.53 -8.75
CA ILE A 202 17.29 -4.76 -9.49
C ILE A 202 16.91 -4.46 -10.94
N ARG A 203 16.03 -3.48 -11.16
CA ARG A 203 15.62 -3.07 -12.51
C ARG A 203 16.76 -2.50 -13.34
N SER A 204 17.62 -1.70 -12.73
CA SER A 204 18.78 -1.11 -13.41
C SER A 204 19.74 -2.18 -13.94
N VAL A 205 19.88 -3.29 -13.20
CA VAL A 205 20.76 -4.40 -13.57
C VAL A 205 20.10 -5.35 -14.55
N THR A 206 18.81 -5.67 -14.34
CA THR A 206 18.13 -6.75 -15.08
C THR A 206 17.31 -6.27 -16.28
N GLY A 207 16.96 -4.98 -16.34
CA GLY A 207 16.06 -4.41 -17.36
C GLY A 207 14.62 -4.87 -17.24
N CYS A 208 14.25 -5.61 -16.19
CA CYS A 208 12.92 -6.22 -16.06
C CYS A 208 11.81 -5.19 -15.82
N ARG A 209 10.57 -5.61 -16.10
CA ARG A 209 9.36 -4.84 -15.76
C ARG A 209 9.04 -4.98 -14.27
N LEU A 210 8.70 -3.88 -13.63
CA LEU A 210 8.23 -3.83 -12.24
C LEU A 210 6.70 -3.77 -12.18
N THR A 211 6.12 -4.53 -11.26
CA THR A 211 4.70 -4.43 -10.88
C THR A 211 4.58 -3.95 -9.43
N VAL A 212 3.79 -2.91 -9.19
CA VAL A 212 3.55 -2.37 -7.85
C VAL A 212 2.28 -2.98 -7.27
N THR A 213 2.36 -3.47 -6.02
CA THR A 213 1.24 -4.10 -5.34
C THR A 213 0.47 -3.17 -4.40
N GLY A 214 1.11 -2.09 -3.92
CA GLY A 214 0.45 -1.05 -3.11
C GLY A 214 -0.17 0.07 -3.94
N LYS A 215 -0.65 1.11 -3.26
CA LYS A 215 -1.13 2.35 -3.88
C LYS A 215 0.01 3.01 -4.67
N PRO A 216 -0.21 3.61 -5.84
CA PRO A 216 -1.48 3.88 -6.54
C PRO A 216 -1.86 2.79 -7.57
N SER A 217 -1.54 1.52 -7.34
CA SER A 217 -1.80 0.43 -8.27
C SER A 217 -3.31 0.20 -8.49
N LEU A 218 -3.71 0.00 -9.75
CA LEU A 218 -5.09 -0.40 -10.05
C LEU A 218 -5.41 -1.80 -9.51
N ASP A 219 -4.41 -2.67 -9.44
CA ASP A 219 -4.60 -4.02 -8.88
C ASP A 219 -4.81 -3.97 -7.36
N ALA A 220 -4.18 -3.00 -6.67
CA ALA A 220 -4.45 -2.71 -5.27
C ALA A 220 -5.91 -2.26 -5.06
N LEU A 221 -6.41 -1.35 -5.90
CA LEU A 221 -7.82 -0.94 -5.85
C LEU A 221 -8.77 -2.09 -6.17
N ARG A 222 -8.44 -2.94 -7.15
CA ARG A 222 -9.25 -4.13 -7.48
C ARG A 222 -9.30 -5.14 -6.33
N ALA A 223 -8.18 -5.34 -5.65
CA ALA A 223 -8.12 -6.20 -4.47
C ALA A 223 -8.99 -5.65 -3.33
N ALA A 224 -8.92 -4.33 -3.07
CA ALA A 224 -9.77 -3.67 -2.09
C ALA A 224 -11.27 -3.74 -2.48
N ALA A 225 -11.61 -3.45 -3.72
CA ALA A 225 -12.98 -3.54 -4.24
C ALA A 225 -13.56 -4.96 -4.11
N ALA A 226 -12.76 -5.98 -4.41
CA ALA A 226 -13.15 -7.38 -4.24
C ALA A 226 -13.40 -7.74 -2.77
N ARG A 227 -12.55 -7.23 -1.85
CA ARG A 227 -12.74 -7.43 -0.40
C ARG A 227 -14.01 -6.75 0.11
N LEU A 228 -14.30 -5.54 -0.38
CA LEU A 228 -15.50 -4.80 -0.02
C LEU A 228 -16.78 -5.38 -0.65
N GLY A 229 -16.66 -6.20 -1.69
CA GLY A 229 -17.83 -6.65 -2.48
C GLY A 229 -18.51 -5.52 -3.24
N VAL A 230 -17.79 -4.42 -3.52
CA VAL A 230 -18.32 -3.19 -4.12
C VAL A 230 -17.53 -2.86 -5.39
N PRO A 231 -18.20 -2.55 -6.52
CA PRO A 231 -17.49 -2.13 -7.72
C PRO A 231 -16.74 -0.81 -7.47
N ALA A 232 -15.53 -0.69 -8.03
CA ALA A 232 -14.66 0.47 -7.80
C ALA A 232 -15.35 1.83 -8.07
N SER A 233 -16.24 1.90 -9.06
CA SER A 233 -17.01 3.11 -9.37
C SER A 233 -17.97 3.58 -8.27
N ARG A 234 -18.26 2.73 -7.30
CA ARG A 234 -19.10 3.00 -6.12
C ARG A 234 -18.29 3.10 -4.83
N ILE A 235 -16.97 3.20 -4.94
CA ILE A 235 -16.05 3.35 -3.80
C ILE A 235 -15.59 4.80 -3.72
N ALA A 236 -15.55 5.34 -2.51
CA ALA A 236 -14.84 6.56 -2.18
C ALA A 236 -13.45 6.19 -1.65
N VAL A 237 -12.41 6.72 -2.27
CA VAL A 237 -11.01 6.58 -1.84
C VAL A 237 -10.60 7.89 -1.19
N VAL A 238 -10.20 7.82 0.06
CA VAL A 238 -9.86 8.96 0.91
C VAL A 238 -8.41 8.87 1.33
N GLY A 239 -7.64 9.92 1.11
CA GLY A 239 -6.22 9.95 1.49
C GLY A 239 -5.62 11.34 1.44
N ASP A 240 -4.37 11.46 1.91
CA ASP A 240 -3.63 12.70 2.02
C ASP A 240 -2.48 12.85 1.01
N ASP A 241 -2.10 11.75 0.33
CA ASP A 241 -0.96 11.77 -0.59
C ASP A 241 -1.40 12.00 -2.04
N PRO A 242 -1.01 13.14 -2.66
CA PRO A 242 -1.34 13.45 -4.05
C PRO A 242 -0.86 12.43 -5.08
N LEU A 243 0.13 11.61 -4.73
CA LEU A 243 0.73 10.63 -5.63
C LEU A 243 0.14 9.22 -5.49
N LEU A 244 -0.68 8.98 -4.47
CA LEU A 244 -1.18 7.64 -4.14
C LEU A 244 -2.68 7.49 -4.34
N GLU A 245 -3.50 8.07 -3.47
CA GLU A 245 -4.95 7.81 -3.42
C GLU A 245 -5.69 8.40 -4.61
N VAL A 246 -5.41 9.65 -4.93
CA VAL A 246 -6.09 10.35 -6.04
C VAL A 246 -5.82 9.67 -7.39
N PRO A 247 -4.55 9.36 -7.77
CA PRO A 247 -4.28 8.61 -8.98
C PRO A 247 -4.88 7.20 -8.99
N MET A 248 -4.89 6.51 -7.83
CA MET A 248 -5.51 5.20 -7.70
C MET A 248 -7.01 5.27 -7.99
N ALA A 249 -7.70 6.22 -7.36
CA ALA A 249 -9.13 6.43 -7.54
C ALA A 249 -9.48 6.74 -9.01
N HIS A 250 -8.77 7.65 -9.64
CA HIS A 250 -9.00 8.00 -11.05
C HIS A 250 -8.82 6.82 -11.99
N ARG A 251 -7.76 6.02 -11.81
CA ARG A 251 -7.52 4.81 -12.61
C ARG A 251 -8.66 3.81 -12.53
N GLY A 252 -9.31 3.71 -11.37
CA GLY A 252 -10.44 2.81 -11.13
C GLY A 252 -11.81 3.44 -11.27
N ARG A 253 -11.90 4.71 -11.64
CA ARG A 253 -13.14 5.51 -11.71
C ARG A 253 -13.86 5.62 -10.36
N ALA A 254 -13.14 5.44 -9.26
CA ALA A 254 -13.63 5.66 -7.91
C ALA A 254 -13.77 7.17 -7.60
N LEU A 255 -14.48 7.51 -6.54
CA LEU A 255 -14.53 8.89 -6.06
C LEU A 255 -13.22 9.20 -5.33
N ALA A 256 -12.47 10.20 -5.78
CA ALA A 256 -11.23 10.64 -5.16
C ALA A 256 -11.51 11.77 -4.17
N ILE A 257 -11.17 11.56 -2.91
CA ILE A 257 -11.28 12.54 -1.83
C ILE A 257 -9.91 12.74 -1.22
N ALA A 258 -9.43 13.96 -1.22
CA ALA A 258 -8.17 14.33 -0.57
C ALA A 258 -8.43 15.09 0.72
N VAL A 259 -7.59 14.86 1.74
CA VAL A 259 -7.57 15.62 3.00
C VAL A 259 -6.23 16.33 3.18
N GLN A 260 -6.24 17.46 3.92
CA GLN A 260 -5.06 18.31 4.09
C GLN A 260 -4.30 18.00 5.40
N THR A 261 -4.62 16.89 6.04
CA THR A 261 -4.08 16.54 7.38
C THR A 261 -2.70 15.87 7.34
N GLY A 262 -2.19 15.56 6.15
CA GLY A 262 -0.90 14.90 5.97
C GLY A 262 0.01 15.62 4.97
N LEU A 263 0.28 15.00 3.82
CA LEU A 263 1.21 15.50 2.81
C LEU A 263 0.59 16.54 1.87
N ALA A 264 -0.73 16.51 1.65
CA ALA A 264 -1.45 17.46 0.82
C ALA A 264 -1.79 18.73 1.60
N GLY A 265 -1.08 19.83 1.33
CA GLY A 265 -1.51 21.16 1.76
C GLY A 265 -2.68 21.69 0.90
N PRO A 266 -3.19 22.90 1.24
CA PRO A 266 -4.33 23.52 0.53
C PRO A 266 -4.11 23.61 -1.00
N ASP A 267 -2.91 23.93 -1.42
CA ASP A 267 -2.54 24.18 -2.82
C ASP A 267 -1.92 22.95 -3.53
N ALA A 268 -1.93 21.79 -2.87
CA ALA A 268 -1.20 20.60 -3.34
C ALA A 268 -1.59 20.13 -4.76
N TYR A 269 -2.81 20.44 -5.18
CA TYR A 269 -3.36 20.01 -6.46
C TYR A 269 -3.49 21.14 -7.51
N ASP A 270 -3.19 22.39 -7.17
CA ASP A 270 -3.46 23.56 -8.04
C ASP A 270 -2.65 23.55 -9.32
N HIS A 271 -1.44 23.01 -9.27
CA HIS A 271 -0.55 22.84 -10.43
C HIS A 271 -0.96 21.68 -11.34
N LEU A 272 -1.91 20.83 -10.92
CA LEU A 272 -2.35 19.67 -11.71
C LEU A 272 -3.50 20.02 -12.65
N PRO A 273 -3.57 19.37 -13.82
CA PRO A 273 -4.75 19.50 -14.67
C PRO A 273 -6.00 18.95 -13.96
N PRO A 274 -7.20 19.51 -14.24
CA PRO A 274 -8.45 19.14 -13.56
C PRO A 274 -8.73 17.64 -13.51
N ALA A 275 -8.38 16.90 -14.56
CA ALA A 275 -8.55 15.44 -14.63
C ALA A 275 -7.66 14.66 -13.67
N ARG A 276 -6.69 15.29 -13.01
CA ARG A 276 -5.79 14.69 -12.03
C ARG A 276 -6.01 15.22 -10.61
N ARG A 277 -6.91 16.21 -10.44
CA ARG A 277 -7.29 16.73 -9.14
C ARG A 277 -8.24 15.78 -8.41
N PRO A 278 -8.29 15.79 -7.07
CA PRO A 278 -9.34 15.07 -6.36
C PRO A 278 -10.72 15.62 -6.74
N HIS A 279 -11.75 14.82 -6.59
CA HIS A 279 -13.13 15.27 -6.76
C HIS A 279 -13.59 16.16 -5.59
N LEU A 280 -13.13 15.84 -4.37
CA LEU A 280 -13.25 16.67 -3.17
C LEU A 280 -11.87 16.88 -2.55
N HIS A 281 -11.58 18.10 -2.12
CA HIS A 281 -10.37 18.45 -1.38
C HIS A 281 -10.80 19.11 -0.08
N LEU A 282 -10.73 18.36 1.00
CA LEU A 282 -11.27 18.70 2.31
C LEU A 282 -10.15 19.04 3.29
N ARG A 283 -10.44 19.82 4.30
CA ARG A 283 -9.47 20.17 5.35
C ARG A 283 -9.06 18.94 6.16
N ASP A 284 -10.05 18.11 6.52
CA ASP A 284 -9.88 16.95 7.39
C ASP A 284 -11.02 15.93 7.22
N ILE A 285 -10.91 14.84 7.94
CA ILE A 285 -11.91 13.77 7.99
C ILE A 285 -13.23 14.22 8.65
N GLY A 286 -13.18 15.19 9.55
CA GLY A 286 -14.38 15.74 10.19
C GLY A 286 -15.28 16.47 9.18
N GLU A 287 -14.68 17.17 8.20
CA GLU A 287 -15.42 17.80 7.10
C GLU A 287 -16.09 16.73 6.20
N LEU A 288 -15.41 15.61 5.91
CA LEU A 288 -16.03 14.50 5.21
C LEU A 288 -17.24 13.95 5.99
N LEU A 289 -17.10 13.77 7.30
CA LEU A 289 -18.19 13.30 8.14
C LEU A 289 -19.39 14.26 8.13
N ALA A 290 -19.13 15.57 8.18
CA ALA A 290 -20.19 16.58 8.10
C ALA A 290 -20.96 16.46 6.78
N LEU A 291 -20.26 16.41 5.64
CA LEU A 291 -20.87 16.20 4.32
C LEU A 291 -21.71 14.90 4.26
N CYS A 292 -21.18 13.81 4.81
CA CYS A 292 -21.89 12.55 4.86
C CYS A 292 -23.19 12.63 5.67
N ARG A 293 -23.19 13.34 6.79
CA ARG A 293 -24.37 13.52 7.65
C ARG A 293 -25.42 14.45 7.05
N GLU A 294 -25.01 15.47 6.30
CA GLU A 294 -25.93 16.38 5.61
C GLU A 294 -26.71 15.68 4.48
N MET A 295 -26.17 14.57 3.98
CA MET A 295 -26.78 13.80 2.89
C MET A 295 -27.68 12.63 3.37
N ASP A 296 -27.72 12.42 4.68
CA ASP A 296 -28.60 11.44 5.33
C ASP A 296 -30.02 11.95 5.42
#